data_5eb045589bc8e41f7cb595b0645ee4ec
#
_entry.id   5eb045589bc8e41f7cb595b0645ee4ec
#
_cell.length_a   1.000
_cell.length_b   1.000
_cell.length_c   1.000
_cell.angle_alpha   90.00
_cell.angle_beta   90.00
_cell.angle_gamma   90.00
#
_symmetry.space_group_name_H-M   'P 1'
#
loop_
_entity.id
_entity.type
_entity.pdbx_description
1 polymer ?
#
loop_
_entity_poly.entity_id
_entity_poly.type
_entity_poly.pdbx_seq_one_letter_code
_entity_poly.pdbx_strand_id
1 'polypeptide(L)'
;MKRITLALIVLCLAGIVAIAKPSTSGITKVRDVVVYSDSMYYSAFPSVVKLDDGRLMVAFRRAPNHQMMGFDRYSHIDLNSQLVSVTSSDGGNTWTAEPRLMFAHPYGGSQDPCMIKLNNGDILCTSYLWVQLGKNLLEEYKGRVVGDGNYTFAGGYLIRSTDDGKTWEGPIDPGSPLPVENRTTMLGKMPLYNRGALCQAQDGTIYWAVACDNPQGGFSVYLVESKDNGNTWQYRSTIADDPKISFNETSIIQTRRGDLVAFMRSFDLDDHACIARSTDGGKLFQWSDMGFQGHPLNALELPDGRWLLTYGYRHEPYGIRARIMDPDCLAWSEEIVLRNDGGSTDLGYSWPVLIDDHHVLVTYYFNYDGAHGTRGIEGTILEIK
;
A
#
# COMPACT_ATOMS: atom_id res chain seq x y z
N MET A 1 -15.28 70.81 10.37
CA MET A 1 -14.22 69.89 10.84
C MET A 1 -14.46 68.55 10.19
N LYS A 2 -13.71 68.23 9.11
CA LYS A 2 -13.76 66.94 8.43
C LYS A 2 -12.74 66.00 9.07
N ARG A 3 -13.17 64.87 9.63
CA ARG A 3 -12.30 63.81 10.13
C ARG A 3 -11.83 62.96 8.96
N ILE A 4 -10.53 62.92 8.70
CA ILE A 4 -9.87 62.02 7.75
C ILE A 4 -9.54 60.78 8.52
N THR A 5 -10.16 59.65 8.15
CA THR A 5 -9.84 58.33 8.68
C THR A 5 -8.74 57.71 7.79
N LEU A 6 -7.54 57.58 8.34
CA LEU A 6 -6.41 56.94 7.68
C LEU A 6 -6.58 55.42 7.82
N ALA A 7 -6.85 54.74 6.73
CA ALA A 7 -6.86 53.24 6.69
C ALA A 7 -5.42 52.76 6.46
N LEU A 8 -4.86 52.10 7.44
CA LEU A 8 -3.57 51.40 7.32
C LEU A 8 -3.79 50.07 6.58
N ILE A 9 -3.35 50.02 5.32
CA ILE A 9 -3.30 48.75 4.56
C ILE A 9 -2.01 48.04 4.96
N VAL A 10 -2.10 46.98 5.78
CA VAL A 10 -0.99 46.09 6.05
C VAL A 10 -0.90 45.10 4.88
N LEU A 11 0.04 45.30 3.98
CA LEU A 11 0.40 44.32 2.95
C LEU A 11 1.21 43.21 3.63
N CYS A 12 0.58 42.07 3.91
CA CYS A 12 1.30 40.83 4.21
C CYS A 12 1.92 40.32 2.89
N LEU A 13 3.18 40.60 2.66
CA LEU A 13 4.00 39.91 1.67
C LEU A 13 4.26 38.50 2.22
N ALA A 14 3.40 37.54 1.88
CA ALA A 14 3.72 36.15 2.00
C ALA A 14 4.80 35.83 0.95
N GLY A 15 6.04 35.81 1.38
CA GLY A 15 7.16 35.35 0.56
C GLY A 15 6.92 33.87 0.22
N ILE A 16 6.65 33.57 -1.03
CA ILE A 16 6.63 32.19 -1.54
C ILE A 16 8.08 31.73 -1.50
N VAL A 17 8.45 30.98 -0.47
CA VAL A 17 9.73 30.24 -0.45
C VAL A 17 9.55 29.11 -1.47
N ALA A 18 10.16 29.25 -2.63
CA ALA A 18 10.23 28.17 -3.60
C ALA A 18 11.09 27.04 -3.00
N ILE A 19 10.48 25.92 -2.63
CA ILE A 19 11.20 24.73 -2.21
C ILE A 19 11.84 24.14 -3.46
N ALA A 20 13.18 24.02 -3.45
CA ALA A 20 13.91 23.42 -4.56
C ALA A 20 13.52 21.95 -4.72
N LYS A 21 13.32 21.49 -5.96
CA LYS A 21 13.09 20.06 -6.24
C LYS A 21 14.29 19.24 -5.74
N PRO A 22 14.05 18.12 -5.01
CA PRO A 22 15.13 17.21 -4.63
C PRO A 22 15.84 16.66 -5.86
N SER A 23 17.14 16.41 -5.72
CA SER A 23 17.94 15.80 -6.77
C SER A 23 17.75 14.28 -6.79
N THR A 24 17.73 13.69 -7.98
CA THR A 24 17.86 12.24 -8.18
C THR A 24 19.30 11.76 -8.07
N SER A 25 20.27 12.69 -7.95
CA SER A 25 21.68 12.35 -7.82
C SER A 25 21.91 11.46 -6.60
N GLY A 26 22.82 10.50 -6.75
CA GLY A 26 23.14 9.54 -5.70
C GLY A 26 22.20 8.33 -5.62
N ILE A 27 21.19 8.19 -6.50
CA ILE A 27 20.39 6.97 -6.63
C ILE A 27 20.68 6.34 -7.98
N THR A 28 21.15 5.10 -7.97
CA THR A 28 21.52 4.36 -9.19
C THR A 28 20.87 2.98 -9.18
N LYS A 29 20.20 2.60 -10.27
CA LYS A 29 19.74 1.22 -10.48
C LYS A 29 20.96 0.31 -10.66
N VAL A 30 21.04 -0.73 -9.81
CA VAL A 30 22.09 -1.76 -9.88
C VAL A 30 21.65 -2.89 -10.81
N ARG A 31 20.50 -3.52 -10.52
CA ARG A 31 19.95 -4.62 -11.32
C ARG A 31 18.51 -4.93 -10.91
N ASP A 32 17.84 -5.71 -11.74
CA ASP A 32 16.59 -6.40 -11.40
C ASP A 32 16.90 -7.81 -10.85
N VAL A 33 16.00 -8.32 -10.01
CA VAL A 33 16.06 -9.64 -9.40
C VAL A 33 14.69 -10.32 -9.48
N VAL A 34 14.69 -11.63 -9.68
CA VAL A 34 13.48 -12.45 -9.54
C VAL A 34 13.39 -12.91 -8.10
N VAL A 35 12.33 -12.54 -7.40
CA VAL A 35 12.06 -12.94 -6.02
C VAL A 35 11.32 -14.28 -5.98
N TYR A 36 10.30 -14.43 -6.82
CA TYR A 36 9.53 -15.67 -6.97
C TYR A 36 8.81 -15.69 -8.32
N SER A 37 8.93 -16.80 -9.02
CA SER A 37 8.20 -17.06 -10.27
C SER A 37 7.82 -18.53 -10.36
N ASP A 38 6.55 -18.79 -10.64
CA ASP A 38 6.02 -20.12 -10.84
C ASP A 38 4.79 -20.04 -11.77
N SER A 39 4.85 -20.69 -12.92
CA SER A 39 3.78 -20.65 -13.92
C SER A 39 2.46 -21.30 -13.46
N MET A 40 2.50 -22.14 -12.43
CA MET A 40 1.31 -22.76 -11.84
C MET A 40 0.48 -21.77 -10.99
N TYR A 41 1.04 -20.60 -10.68
CA TYR A 41 0.41 -19.63 -9.78
C TYR A 41 0.40 -18.22 -10.37
N TYR A 42 -0.63 -17.50 -10.01
CA TYR A 42 -0.71 -16.05 -10.06
C TYR A 42 -0.17 -15.49 -8.76
N SER A 43 1.00 -14.87 -8.80
CA SER A 43 1.68 -14.31 -7.63
C SER A 43 1.72 -12.78 -7.72
N ALA A 44 1.18 -12.08 -6.71
CA ALA A 44 1.02 -10.63 -6.78
C ALA A 44 1.03 -9.96 -5.40
N PHE A 45 1.07 -8.64 -5.41
CA PHE A 45 0.87 -7.75 -4.27
C PHE A 45 1.90 -7.96 -3.15
N PRO A 46 3.21 -7.84 -3.41
CA PRO A 46 4.21 -8.09 -2.39
C PRO A 46 4.26 -6.99 -1.33
N SER A 47 4.70 -7.37 -0.14
CA SER A 47 5.28 -6.47 0.86
C SER A 47 6.56 -7.09 1.41
N VAL A 48 7.50 -6.28 1.89
CA VAL A 48 8.79 -6.76 2.38
C VAL A 48 9.13 -6.13 3.72
N VAL A 49 9.71 -6.93 4.61
CA VAL A 49 10.31 -6.49 5.87
C VAL A 49 11.70 -7.06 6.04
N LYS A 50 12.55 -6.36 6.81
CA LYS A 50 13.82 -6.86 7.27
C LYS A 50 13.66 -7.51 8.64
N LEU A 51 14.09 -8.75 8.78
CA LEU A 51 14.01 -9.54 10.01
C LEU A 51 15.15 -9.16 10.98
N ASP A 52 15.04 -9.60 12.25
CA ASP A 52 16.02 -9.28 13.29
C ASP A 52 17.42 -9.85 12.99
N ASP A 53 17.47 -10.96 12.29
CA ASP A 53 18.74 -11.58 11.85
C ASP A 53 19.31 -10.99 10.54
N GLY A 54 18.69 -9.92 10.02
CA GLY A 54 19.12 -9.21 8.82
C GLY A 54 18.59 -9.80 7.52
N ARG A 55 17.94 -10.96 7.53
CA ARG A 55 17.26 -11.51 6.34
C ARG A 55 16.14 -10.58 5.88
N LEU A 56 15.87 -10.63 4.58
CA LEU A 56 14.67 -10.02 4.01
C LEU A 56 13.57 -11.07 3.89
N MET A 57 12.34 -10.72 4.24
CA MET A 57 11.15 -11.55 4.04
C MET A 57 10.16 -10.81 3.16
N VAL A 58 9.81 -11.41 2.02
CA VAL A 58 8.79 -10.93 1.10
C VAL A 58 7.55 -11.79 1.25
N ALA A 59 6.44 -11.16 1.68
CA ALA A 59 5.13 -11.77 1.66
C ALA A 59 4.40 -11.39 0.37
N PHE A 60 3.59 -12.29 -0.17
CA PHE A 60 2.76 -12.04 -1.34
C PHE A 60 1.53 -12.94 -1.37
N ARG A 61 0.55 -12.52 -2.15
CA ARG A 61 -0.60 -13.35 -2.50
C ARG A 61 -0.19 -14.38 -3.54
N ARG A 62 -0.58 -15.65 -3.35
CA ARG A 62 -0.42 -16.73 -4.33
C ARG A 62 -1.75 -17.42 -4.56
N ALA A 63 -2.25 -17.40 -5.79
CA ALA A 63 -3.47 -18.06 -6.20
C ALA A 63 -3.18 -19.03 -7.35
N PRO A 64 -3.98 -20.11 -7.55
CA PRO A 64 -3.84 -20.97 -8.71
C PRO A 64 -3.92 -20.19 -10.01
N ASN A 65 -3.08 -20.56 -10.99
CA ASN A 65 -3.20 -20.06 -12.34
C ASN A 65 -4.31 -20.83 -13.06
N HIS A 66 -5.49 -20.25 -13.15
CA HIS A 66 -6.64 -20.91 -13.76
C HIS A 66 -6.49 -21.18 -15.27
N GLN A 67 -5.59 -20.47 -15.96
CA GLN A 67 -5.30 -20.77 -17.37
C GLN A 67 -4.71 -22.19 -17.55
N MET A 68 -3.95 -22.68 -16.57
CA MET A 68 -3.46 -24.06 -16.56
C MET A 68 -4.60 -25.09 -16.46
N MET A 69 -5.78 -24.65 -16.03
CA MET A 69 -6.99 -25.48 -15.92
C MET A 69 -7.96 -25.23 -17.10
N GLY A 70 -7.52 -24.49 -18.14
CA GLY A 70 -8.32 -24.20 -19.33
C GLY A 70 -9.29 -23.02 -19.22
N PHE A 71 -9.20 -22.21 -18.16
CA PHE A 71 -9.96 -20.97 -18.06
C PHE A 71 -9.17 -19.81 -18.69
N ASP A 72 -9.83 -19.04 -19.54
CA ASP A 72 -9.20 -17.86 -20.17
C ASP A 72 -9.30 -16.64 -19.24
N ARG A 73 -8.69 -16.74 -18.06
CA ARG A 73 -8.64 -15.63 -17.11
C ARG A 73 -7.51 -15.74 -16.08
N TYR A 74 -6.95 -14.61 -15.73
CA TYR A 74 -6.36 -14.38 -14.40
C TYR A 74 -7.40 -13.76 -13.49
N SER A 75 -7.35 -14.08 -12.20
CA SER A 75 -8.30 -13.54 -11.25
C SER A 75 -7.58 -12.93 -10.05
N HIS A 76 -7.88 -11.65 -9.81
CA HIS A 76 -7.58 -11.02 -8.53
C HIS A 76 -8.42 -11.61 -7.40
N ILE A 77 -9.51 -12.30 -7.72
CA ILE A 77 -10.41 -12.94 -6.76
C ILE A 77 -10.34 -14.42 -6.95
N ASP A 78 -9.82 -15.14 -5.96
CA ASP A 78 -9.73 -16.59 -5.95
C ASP A 78 -9.86 -17.10 -4.51
N LEU A 79 -10.75 -18.06 -4.30
CA LEU A 79 -10.99 -18.64 -2.98
C LEU A 79 -9.80 -19.43 -2.44
N ASN A 80 -8.93 -19.92 -3.34
CA ASN A 80 -7.73 -20.67 -2.98
C ASN A 80 -6.50 -19.78 -2.85
N SER A 81 -6.67 -18.45 -2.89
CA SER A 81 -5.55 -17.55 -2.70
C SER A 81 -5.08 -17.56 -1.24
N GLN A 82 -3.78 -17.58 -1.07
CA GLN A 82 -3.08 -17.71 0.20
C GLN A 82 -2.04 -16.61 0.34
N LEU A 83 -1.71 -16.27 1.59
CA LEU A 83 -0.56 -15.45 1.92
C LEU A 83 0.64 -16.40 2.13
N VAL A 84 1.68 -16.18 1.36
CA VAL A 84 2.93 -16.94 1.43
C VAL A 84 4.12 -15.99 1.52
N SER A 85 5.27 -16.52 1.95
CA SER A 85 6.50 -15.73 2.01
C SER A 85 7.72 -16.52 1.52
N VAL A 86 8.69 -15.77 0.99
CA VAL A 86 10.06 -16.22 0.69
C VAL A 86 11.05 -15.36 1.45
N THR A 87 12.24 -15.89 1.72
CA THR A 87 13.30 -15.16 2.44
C THR A 87 14.60 -15.16 1.67
N SER A 88 15.39 -14.09 1.87
CA SER A 88 16.75 -13.93 1.37
C SER A 88 17.70 -13.67 2.53
N SER A 89 18.88 -14.32 2.53
CA SER A 89 19.95 -14.11 3.50
C SER A 89 21.18 -13.40 2.92
N ASP A 90 21.10 -12.96 1.67
CA ASP A 90 22.22 -12.37 0.92
C ASP A 90 21.87 -11.01 0.30
N GLY A 91 21.00 -10.24 0.98
CA GLY A 91 20.60 -8.90 0.54
C GLY A 91 19.70 -8.90 -0.71
N GLY A 92 18.89 -9.95 -0.89
CA GLY A 92 17.96 -10.04 -2.01
C GLY A 92 18.56 -10.58 -3.31
N ASN A 93 19.79 -11.16 -3.27
CA ASN A 93 20.41 -11.77 -4.44
C ASN A 93 19.79 -13.12 -4.79
N THR A 94 19.52 -13.93 -3.77
CA THR A 94 18.87 -15.23 -3.90
C THR A 94 17.73 -15.36 -2.87
N TRP A 95 16.75 -16.19 -3.20
CA TRP A 95 15.54 -16.39 -2.41
C TRP A 95 15.24 -17.88 -2.21
N THR A 96 14.53 -18.20 -1.12
CA THR A 96 14.06 -19.57 -0.92
C THR A 96 13.14 -19.99 -2.07
N ALA A 97 13.40 -21.16 -2.66
CA ALA A 97 12.65 -21.65 -3.82
C ALA A 97 11.19 -21.98 -3.50
N GLU A 98 10.98 -22.59 -2.32
CA GLU A 98 9.63 -23.00 -1.86
C GLU A 98 9.06 -21.93 -0.93
N PRO A 99 7.94 -21.29 -1.30
CA PRO A 99 7.27 -20.33 -0.44
C PRO A 99 6.67 -21.00 0.79
N ARG A 100 6.85 -20.35 1.93
CA ARG A 100 6.24 -20.78 3.18
C ARG A 100 4.84 -20.21 3.30
N LEU A 101 3.86 -21.05 3.67
CA LEU A 101 2.52 -20.59 4.00
C LEU A 101 2.56 -19.69 5.24
N MET A 102 2.07 -18.46 5.12
CA MET A 102 1.80 -17.56 6.24
C MET A 102 0.38 -17.78 6.74
N PHE A 103 -0.60 -17.65 5.84
CA PHE A 103 -2.01 -17.77 6.20
C PHE A 103 -2.89 -18.14 5.01
N ALA A 104 -3.90 -18.97 5.27
CA ALA A 104 -5.03 -19.22 4.38
C ALA A 104 -6.32 -18.98 5.16
N HIS A 105 -7.11 -18.00 4.75
CA HIS A 105 -8.34 -17.65 5.49
C HIS A 105 -9.39 -18.76 5.33
N PRO A 106 -10.05 -19.24 6.43
CA PRO A 106 -10.94 -20.39 6.37
C PRO A 106 -12.22 -20.18 5.55
N TYR A 107 -12.64 -18.93 5.32
CA TYR A 107 -13.89 -18.62 4.61
C TYR A 107 -13.71 -18.20 3.17
N GLY A 108 -12.49 -17.97 2.69
CA GLY A 108 -12.29 -17.54 1.31
C GLY A 108 -10.86 -17.15 0.98
N GLY A 109 -10.69 -16.41 -0.10
CA GLY A 109 -9.39 -16.04 -0.65
C GLY A 109 -8.78 -14.83 0.04
N SER A 110 -7.59 -15.04 0.60
CA SER A 110 -6.73 -13.98 1.16
C SER A 110 -6.16 -13.09 0.07
N GLN A 111 -6.04 -11.80 0.35
CA GLN A 111 -5.54 -10.80 -0.60
C GLN A 111 -4.30 -10.09 -0.02
N ASP A 112 -3.74 -9.22 -0.73
CA ASP A 112 -2.69 -8.22 -0.56
C ASP A 112 -2.09 -8.15 0.87
N PRO A 113 -1.03 -8.91 1.20
CA PRO A 113 -0.38 -8.79 2.49
C PRO A 113 0.36 -7.45 2.61
N CYS A 114 0.14 -6.73 3.70
CA CYS A 114 0.87 -5.51 4.02
C CYS A 114 1.53 -5.65 5.38
N MET A 115 2.84 -5.92 5.39
CA MET A 115 3.59 -6.18 6.61
C MET A 115 4.19 -4.90 7.18
N ILE A 116 4.22 -4.83 8.50
CA ILE A 116 5.03 -3.88 9.26
C ILE A 116 5.76 -4.62 10.37
N LYS A 117 7.08 -4.38 10.52
CA LYS A 117 7.86 -4.81 11.69
C LYS A 117 7.69 -3.76 12.76
N LEU A 118 7.16 -4.15 13.93
CA LEU A 118 6.93 -3.26 15.06
C LEU A 118 8.16 -3.14 15.95
N ASN A 119 8.24 -2.05 16.73
CA ASN A 119 9.35 -1.78 17.65
C ASN A 119 9.52 -2.85 18.76
N ASN A 120 8.45 -3.61 19.07
CA ASN A 120 8.52 -4.72 20.02
C ASN A 120 9.02 -6.03 19.39
N GLY A 121 9.35 -6.03 18.09
CA GLY A 121 9.81 -7.21 17.35
C GLY A 121 8.71 -8.01 16.65
N ASP A 122 7.43 -7.76 16.94
CA ASP A 122 6.33 -8.43 16.23
C ASP A 122 6.30 -8.00 14.75
N ILE A 123 5.80 -8.90 13.90
CA ILE A 123 5.40 -8.54 12.53
C ILE A 123 3.88 -8.58 12.48
N LEU A 124 3.28 -7.44 12.20
CA LEU A 124 1.85 -7.33 11.92
C LEU A 124 1.65 -7.31 10.41
N CYS A 125 0.68 -8.07 9.91
CA CYS A 125 0.35 -8.11 8.49
C CYS A 125 -1.16 -7.92 8.33
N THR A 126 -1.56 -6.88 7.60
CA THR A 126 -2.96 -6.68 7.21
C THR A 126 -3.23 -7.38 5.88
N SER A 127 -4.45 -7.84 5.71
CA SER A 127 -4.97 -8.40 4.47
C SER A 127 -6.48 -8.24 4.42
N TYR A 128 -7.12 -8.69 3.36
CA TYR A 128 -8.56 -8.67 3.21
C TYR A 128 -9.07 -9.92 2.47
N LEU A 129 -10.38 -10.10 2.48
CA LEU A 129 -11.02 -11.36 2.17
C LEU A 129 -12.09 -11.21 1.09
N TRP A 130 -12.06 -12.11 0.11
CA TRP A 130 -13.18 -12.38 -0.79
C TRP A 130 -13.78 -13.73 -0.49
N VAL A 131 -15.11 -13.79 -0.43
CA VAL A 131 -15.87 -15.03 -0.18
C VAL A 131 -16.84 -15.28 -1.32
N GLN A 132 -17.22 -16.55 -1.51
CA GLN A 132 -18.25 -16.94 -2.48
C GLN A 132 -19.60 -17.10 -1.79
N LEU A 133 -20.63 -16.51 -2.37
CA LEU A 133 -21.99 -16.64 -1.86
C LEU A 133 -22.74 -17.81 -2.50
N GLY A 134 -23.46 -18.53 -1.67
CA GLY A 134 -24.46 -19.49 -2.10
C GLY A 134 -25.71 -18.78 -2.67
N LYS A 135 -26.49 -19.48 -3.51
CA LYS A 135 -27.65 -18.93 -4.22
C LYS A 135 -28.67 -18.22 -3.31
N ASN A 136 -28.81 -18.68 -2.08
CA ASN A 136 -29.79 -18.15 -1.12
C ASN A 136 -29.47 -16.72 -0.63
N LEU A 137 -28.24 -16.26 -0.77
CA LEU A 137 -27.81 -14.92 -0.35
C LEU A 137 -27.65 -13.94 -1.52
N LEU A 138 -27.75 -14.38 -2.78
CA LEU A 138 -27.46 -13.53 -3.92
C LEU A 138 -28.40 -12.32 -4.03
N GLU A 139 -29.67 -12.46 -3.70
CA GLU A 139 -30.62 -11.34 -3.73
C GLU A 139 -30.34 -10.31 -2.62
N GLU A 140 -29.96 -10.78 -1.43
CA GLU A 140 -29.61 -9.90 -0.31
C GLU A 140 -28.37 -9.06 -0.61
N TYR A 141 -27.40 -9.64 -1.33
CA TYR A 141 -26.12 -9.00 -1.69
C TYR A 141 -26.09 -8.50 -3.15
N LYS A 142 -27.24 -8.33 -3.79
CA LYS A 142 -27.35 -7.81 -5.15
C LYS A 142 -26.64 -6.46 -5.28
N GLY A 143 -25.80 -6.33 -6.33
CA GLY A 143 -24.94 -5.14 -6.53
C GLY A 143 -23.62 -5.16 -5.75
N ARG A 144 -23.38 -6.16 -4.90
CA ARG A 144 -22.12 -6.39 -4.19
C ARG A 144 -21.40 -7.66 -4.63
N VAL A 145 -22.03 -8.40 -5.52
CA VAL A 145 -21.48 -9.64 -6.09
C VAL A 145 -20.74 -9.29 -7.37
N VAL A 146 -19.53 -9.82 -7.51
CA VAL A 146 -18.69 -9.61 -8.69
C VAL A 146 -18.31 -10.94 -9.34
N GLY A 147 -18.17 -10.90 -10.67
CA GLY A 147 -17.76 -12.04 -11.49
C GLY A 147 -18.78 -13.19 -11.50
N ASP A 148 -18.49 -14.20 -12.32
CA ASP A 148 -19.34 -15.38 -12.52
C ASP A 148 -19.34 -16.34 -11.33
N GLY A 149 -18.41 -16.15 -10.39
CA GLY A 149 -18.24 -16.97 -9.19
C GLY A 149 -19.10 -16.53 -7.99
N ASN A 150 -19.94 -15.50 -8.12
CA ASN A 150 -20.71 -14.94 -7.03
C ASN A 150 -19.84 -14.49 -5.84
N TYR A 151 -18.72 -13.84 -6.11
CA TYR A 151 -17.80 -13.37 -5.10
C TYR A 151 -18.29 -12.06 -4.48
N THR A 152 -18.06 -11.89 -3.20
CA THR A 152 -18.29 -10.63 -2.50
C THR A 152 -17.15 -10.31 -1.55
N PHE A 153 -16.91 -9.03 -1.36
CA PHE A 153 -15.89 -8.53 -0.45
C PHE A 153 -16.37 -8.64 1.00
N ALA A 154 -15.55 -9.21 1.88
CA ALA A 154 -15.92 -9.46 3.27
C ALA A 154 -15.13 -8.62 4.29
N GLY A 155 -14.27 -7.70 3.83
CA GLY A 155 -13.50 -6.80 4.69
C GLY A 155 -12.12 -7.30 5.03
N GLY A 156 -11.44 -6.58 5.93
CA GLY A 156 -10.08 -6.86 6.32
C GLY A 156 -9.93 -7.79 7.51
N TYR A 157 -8.71 -8.26 7.68
CA TYR A 157 -8.23 -8.99 8.86
C TYR A 157 -6.73 -8.77 9.03
N LEU A 158 -6.22 -9.12 10.19
CA LEU A 158 -4.77 -9.09 10.44
C LEU A 158 -4.29 -10.50 10.82
N ILE A 159 -3.00 -10.72 10.61
CA ILE A 159 -2.24 -11.83 11.19
C ILE A 159 -0.99 -11.26 11.87
N ARG A 160 -0.51 -11.96 12.87
CA ARG A 160 0.65 -11.56 13.68
C ARG A 160 1.67 -12.68 13.78
N SER A 161 2.95 -12.32 13.73
CA SER A 161 4.05 -13.18 14.11
C SER A 161 4.83 -12.52 15.26
N THR A 162 5.11 -13.30 16.31
CA THR A 162 5.92 -12.90 17.47
C THR A 162 7.27 -13.62 17.49
N ASP A 163 7.60 -14.36 16.45
CA ASP A 163 8.79 -15.22 16.34
C ASP A 163 9.58 -14.96 15.05
N ASP A 164 9.57 -13.71 14.60
CA ASP A 164 10.30 -13.24 13.41
C ASP A 164 9.87 -13.96 12.12
N GLY A 165 8.55 -14.09 11.93
CA GLY A 165 7.93 -14.64 10.73
C GLY A 165 7.93 -16.16 10.62
N LYS A 166 8.27 -16.91 11.68
CA LYS A 166 8.29 -18.38 11.67
C LYS A 166 6.90 -18.97 11.79
N THR A 167 6.06 -18.39 12.64
CA THR A 167 4.65 -18.78 12.79
C THR A 167 3.74 -17.55 12.78
N TRP A 168 2.46 -17.75 12.44
CA TRP A 168 1.48 -16.70 12.31
C TRP A 168 0.19 -17.05 13.04
N GLU A 169 -0.31 -16.10 13.80
CA GLU A 169 -1.61 -16.17 14.48
C GLU A 169 -2.63 -15.32 13.72
N GLY A 170 -3.87 -15.79 13.65
CA GLY A 170 -4.98 -15.11 13.02
C GLY A 170 -6.14 -16.02 12.59
N PRO A 171 -7.18 -15.50 11.94
CA PRO A 171 -7.37 -14.10 11.62
C PRO A 171 -7.70 -13.27 12.86
N ILE A 172 -7.15 -12.05 12.95
CA ILE A 172 -7.45 -11.07 13.99
C ILE A 172 -8.42 -10.06 13.37
N ASP A 173 -9.58 -9.86 14.00
CA ASP A 173 -10.57 -8.87 13.56
C ASP A 173 -10.13 -7.46 14.00
N PRO A 174 -9.86 -6.51 13.08
CA PRO A 174 -9.52 -5.14 13.44
C PRO A 174 -10.72 -4.31 13.91
N GLY A 175 -11.92 -4.88 13.89
CA GLY A 175 -13.14 -4.16 14.21
C GLY A 175 -13.58 -3.18 13.13
N SER A 176 -14.58 -2.36 13.45
CA SER A 176 -15.20 -1.39 12.55
C SER A 176 -15.49 -0.08 13.28
N PRO A 177 -14.46 0.66 13.74
CA PRO A 177 -14.62 1.85 14.58
C PRO A 177 -14.98 3.13 13.82
N LEU A 178 -15.11 3.09 12.48
CA LEU A 178 -15.38 4.28 11.68
C LEU A 178 -16.72 4.93 12.04
N PRO A 179 -16.81 6.27 12.11
CA PRO A 179 -18.02 7.01 12.44
C PRO A 179 -18.99 7.13 11.25
N VAL A 180 -18.75 6.42 10.18
CA VAL A 180 -19.56 6.38 8.97
C VAL A 180 -20.31 5.07 8.88
N GLU A 181 -21.44 5.08 8.19
CA GLU A 181 -22.17 3.87 7.89
C GLU A 181 -21.35 3.03 6.90
N ASN A 182 -20.85 1.90 7.38
CA ASN A 182 -20.08 0.96 6.57
C ASN A 182 -20.97 -0.23 6.19
N ARG A 183 -20.59 -0.91 5.10
CA ARG A 183 -21.34 -2.11 4.64
C ARG A 183 -21.46 -3.15 5.75
N THR A 184 -22.58 -3.85 5.76
CA THR A 184 -22.70 -5.11 6.45
C THR A 184 -22.38 -6.24 5.49
N THR A 185 -21.51 -7.15 5.89
CA THR A 185 -21.19 -8.40 5.18
C THR A 185 -21.91 -9.56 5.82
N MET A 186 -21.85 -10.77 5.24
CA MET A 186 -22.37 -11.97 5.87
C MET A 186 -21.63 -12.34 7.17
N LEU A 187 -20.46 -11.75 7.42
CA LEU A 187 -19.69 -11.92 8.65
C LEU A 187 -19.96 -10.81 9.68
N GLY A 188 -20.89 -9.90 9.42
CA GLY A 188 -21.21 -8.76 10.27
C GLY A 188 -20.83 -7.42 9.66
N LYS A 189 -20.67 -6.38 10.50
CA LYS A 189 -20.20 -5.07 10.05
C LYS A 189 -18.81 -5.22 9.44
N MET A 190 -18.60 -4.62 8.27
CA MET A 190 -17.32 -4.78 7.54
C MET A 190 -16.13 -4.33 8.38
N PRO A 191 -15.16 -5.22 8.64
CA PRO A 191 -13.94 -4.86 9.35
C PRO A 191 -13.08 -3.87 8.55
N LEU A 192 -12.21 -3.14 9.25
CA LEU A 192 -11.23 -2.25 8.63
C LEU A 192 -10.39 -2.97 7.59
N TYR A 193 -10.13 -2.33 6.47
CA TYR A 193 -9.26 -2.86 5.41
C TYR A 193 -8.55 -1.76 4.65
N ASN A 194 -7.40 -2.06 4.12
CA ASN A 194 -6.75 -1.34 3.03
C ASN A 194 -5.58 -2.14 2.46
N ARG A 195 -5.14 -1.74 1.27
CA ARG A 195 -3.82 -2.04 0.71
C ARG A 195 -2.94 -0.80 0.85
N GLY A 196 -1.84 -0.89 1.61
CA GLY A 196 -0.90 0.20 1.83
C GLY A 196 -0.07 -0.01 3.10
N ALA A 197 1.05 0.69 3.20
CA ALA A 197 1.92 0.59 4.36
C ALA A 197 1.30 1.27 5.58
N LEU A 198 1.37 0.58 6.72
CA LEU A 198 1.13 1.16 8.04
C LEU A 198 2.38 1.92 8.49
N CYS A 199 2.22 2.82 9.43
CA CYS A 199 3.32 3.54 10.08
C CYS A 199 3.26 3.34 11.59
N GLN A 200 4.38 2.92 12.21
CA GLN A 200 4.54 3.07 13.66
C GLN A 200 5.28 4.37 13.93
N ALA A 201 4.61 5.29 14.59
CA ALA A 201 5.13 6.61 14.91
C ALA A 201 6.20 6.57 16.00
N GLN A 202 6.90 7.69 16.20
CA GLN A 202 7.97 7.83 17.20
C GLN A 202 7.50 7.58 18.64
N ASP A 203 6.23 7.84 18.94
CA ASP A 203 5.60 7.58 20.25
C ASP A 203 5.09 6.13 20.40
N GLY A 204 5.28 5.29 19.39
CA GLY A 204 4.84 3.90 19.35
C GLY A 204 3.42 3.69 18.83
N THR A 205 2.64 4.75 18.59
CA THR A 205 1.31 4.65 17.99
C THR A 205 1.41 4.08 16.59
N ILE A 206 0.57 3.10 16.26
CA ILE A 206 0.46 2.58 14.90
C ILE A 206 -0.67 3.30 14.20
N TYR A 207 -0.39 3.90 13.05
CA TYR A 207 -1.36 4.51 12.17
C TYR A 207 -1.63 3.62 10.95
N TRP A 208 -2.89 3.50 10.60
CA TRP A 208 -3.34 2.78 9.42
C TRP A 208 -4.36 3.62 8.66
N ALA A 209 -4.08 3.89 7.39
CA ALA A 209 -5.04 4.51 6.49
C ALA A 209 -5.97 3.41 5.97
N VAL A 210 -7.27 3.56 6.15
CA VAL A 210 -8.28 2.55 5.78
C VAL A 210 -9.28 3.13 4.79
N ALA A 211 -9.70 2.31 3.83
CA ALA A 211 -10.71 2.70 2.86
C ALA A 211 -12.12 2.32 3.34
N CYS A 212 -13.10 3.13 2.98
CA CYS A 212 -14.50 2.85 3.21
C CYS A 212 -15.33 3.41 2.06
N ASP A 213 -16.42 2.73 1.71
CA ASP A 213 -17.38 3.29 0.74
C ASP A 213 -17.89 4.65 1.20
N ASN A 214 -18.09 5.54 0.23
CA ASN A 214 -18.75 6.81 0.46
C ASN A 214 -20.16 6.83 -0.14
N PRO A 215 -21.02 7.77 0.28
CA PRO A 215 -22.40 7.87 -0.21
C PRO A 215 -22.52 8.13 -1.72
N GLN A 216 -21.45 8.61 -2.36
CA GLN A 216 -21.39 8.92 -3.78
C GLN A 216 -21.06 7.69 -4.65
N GLY A 217 -20.80 6.53 -4.03
CA GLY A 217 -20.51 5.27 -4.72
C GLY A 217 -19.02 5.05 -5.01
N GLY A 218 -18.14 5.89 -4.45
CA GLY A 218 -16.68 5.72 -4.45
C GLY A 218 -16.16 5.29 -3.09
N PHE A 219 -14.91 5.66 -2.81
CA PHE A 219 -14.24 5.40 -1.54
C PHE A 219 -13.66 6.68 -0.96
N SER A 220 -13.70 6.78 0.36
CA SER A 220 -12.98 7.76 1.16
C SER A 220 -11.96 7.06 2.05
N VAL A 221 -10.92 7.77 2.47
CA VAL A 221 -9.83 7.24 3.30
C VAL A 221 -9.87 7.88 4.67
N TYR A 222 -9.79 7.02 5.69
CA TYR A 222 -9.84 7.39 7.09
C TYR A 222 -8.57 6.96 7.81
N LEU A 223 -8.17 7.72 8.83
CA LEU A 223 -7.09 7.36 9.72
C LEU A 223 -7.65 6.62 10.93
N VAL A 224 -7.09 5.46 11.21
CA VAL A 224 -7.26 4.76 12.48
C VAL A 224 -5.92 4.63 13.20
N GLU A 225 -5.96 4.58 14.53
CA GLU A 225 -4.77 4.45 15.37
C GLU A 225 -4.90 3.26 16.33
N SER A 226 -3.77 2.63 16.64
CA SER A 226 -3.63 1.63 17.68
C SER A 226 -2.50 2.04 18.63
N LYS A 227 -2.74 1.92 19.95
CA LYS A 227 -1.77 2.21 21.02
C LYS A 227 -1.34 0.95 21.78
N ASP A 228 -1.78 -0.20 21.32
CA ASP A 228 -1.58 -1.51 21.93
C ASP A 228 -1.01 -2.54 20.97
N ASN A 229 -0.08 -2.09 20.11
CA ASN A 229 0.59 -2.90 19.09
C ASN A 229 -0.36 -3.58 18.10
N GLY A 230 -1.46 -2.90 17.71
CA GLY A 230 -2.41 -3.41 16.71
C GLY A 230 -3.43 -4.41 17.25
N ASN A 231 -3.62 -4.49 18.57
CA ASN A 231 -4.67 -5.34 19.15
C ASN A 231 -6.05 -4.69 19.07
N THR A 232 -6.13 -3.37 19.28
CA THR A 232 -7.37 -2.60 19.10
C THR A 232 -7.12 -1.36 18.25
N TRP A 233 -8.15 -0.92 17.55
CA TRP A 233 -8.10 0.21 16.64
C TRP A 233 -9.19 1.23 16.96
N GLN A 234 -8.86 2.50 16.84
CA GLN A 234 -9.79 3.61 17.06
C GLN A 234 -9.74 4.57 15.88
N TYR A 235 -10.90 5.13 15.52
CA TYR A 235 -10.97 6.20 14.54
C TYR A 235 -10.24 7.45 15.04
N ARG A 236 -9.45 8.04 14.18
CA ARG A 236 -8.72 9.29 14.45
C ARG A 236 -9.30 10.48 13.68
N SER A 237 -9.35 10.37 12.35
CA SER A 237 -9.81 11.44 11.47
C SER A 237 -10.11 10.93 10.06
N THR A 238 -10.64 11.80 9.20
CA THR A 238 -10.72 11.61 7.76
C THR A 238 -9.42 12.10 7.11
N ILE A 239 -8.78 11.26 6.28
CA ILE A 239 -7.61 11.64 5.49
C ILE A 239 -8.05 12.36 4.21
N ALA A 240 -8.94 11.73 3.44
CA ALA A 240 -9.49 12.30 2.22
C ALA A 240 -10.92 11.82 1.98
N ASP A 241 -11.79 12.77 1.72
CA ASP A 241 -13.18 12.58 1.31
C ASP A 241 -13.53 13.67 0.30
N ASP A 242 -13.84 13.29 -0.92
CA ASP A 242 -14.13 14.22 -2.00
C ASP A 242 -15.35 13.74 -2.80
N PRO A 243 -16.30 14.61 -3.15
CA PRO A 243 -17.53 14.20 -3.84
C PRO A 243 -17.30 13.77 -5.30
N LYS A 244 -16.11 14.00 -5.87
CA LYS A 244 -15.79 13.70 -7.28
C LYS A 244 -14.64 12.74 -7.45
N ILE A 245 -13.74 12.67 -6.46
CA ILE A 245 -12.52 11.86 -6.50
C ILE A 245 -12.65 10.75 -5.47
N SER A 246 -12.50 9.51 -5.92
CA SER A 246 -12.47 8.34 -5.07
C SER A 246 -11.03 7.99 -4.70
N PHE A 247 -10.77 7.67 -3.42
CA PHE A 247 -9.45 7.29 -2.91
C PHE A 247 -9.50 5.94 -2.22
N ASN A 248 -8.52 5.07 -2.46
CA ASN A 248 -8.46 3.81 -1.73
C ASN A 248 -7.04 3.46 -1.26
N GLU A 249 -6.30 2.66 -1.97
CA GLU A 249 -4.99 2.11 -1.61
C GLU A 249 -4.02 3.19 -1.15
N THR A 250 -3.79 3.27 0.15
CA THR A 250 -3.10 4.39 0.79
C THR A 250 -2.03 3.89 1.73
N SER A 251 -0.79 4.35 1.53
CA SER A 251 0.32 4.18 2.47
C SER A 251 0.47 5.43 3.33
N ILE A 252 0.85 5.26 4.59
CA ILE A 252 1.06 6.37 5.53
C ILE A 252 2.44 6.30 6.16
N ILE A 253 3.07 7.45 6.36
CA ILE A 253 4.36 7.60 7.03
C ILE A 253 4.29 8.73 8.07
N GLN A 254 5.29 8.77 8.97
CA GLN A 254 5.57 9.93 9.81
C GLN A 254 6.93 10.51 9.43
N THR A 255 6.99 11.81 9.16
CA THR A 255 8.26 12.52 8.93
C THR A 255 9.02 12.71 10.25
N ARG A 256 10.32 13.02 10.18
CA ARG A 256 11.12 13.32 11.38
C ARG A 256 10.58 14.50 12.21
N ARG A 257 9.84 15.41 11.56
CA ARG A 257 9.15 16.53 12.24
C ARG A 257 7.87 16.13 12.97
N GLY A 258 7.40 14.89 12.75
CA GLY A 258 6.17 14.38 13.33
C GLY A 258 4.93 14.55 12.47
N ASP A 259 5.04 15.12 11.27
CA ASP A 259 3.92 15.21 10.33
C ASP A 259 3.54 13.81 9.84
N LEU A 260 2.24 13.54 9.76
CA LEU A 260 1.73 12.35 9.07
C LEU A 260 1.47 12.68 7.61
N VAL A 261 2.00 11.84 6.73
CA VAL A 261 1.86 11.99 5.28
C VAL A 261 1.29 10.71 4.69
N ALA A 262 0.19 10.82 3.98
CA ALA A 262 -0.48 9.72 3.29
C ALA A 262 -0.31 9.85 1.78
N PHE A 263 0.07 8.75 1.12
CA PHE A 263 0.18 8.65 -0.33
C PHE A 263 -0.97 7.80 -0.84
N MET A 264 -1.85 8.38 -1.63
CA MET A 264 -3.15 7.80 -1.98
C MET A 264 -3.25 7.50 -3.47
N ARG A 265 -3.80 6.33 -3.78
CA ARG A 265 -4.33 6.05 -5.10
C ARG A 265 -5.64 6.78 -5.29
N SER A 266 -5.79 7.48 -6.41
CA SER A 266 -7.05 8.11 -6.81
C SER A 266 -7.70 7.40 -7.99
N PHE A 267 -9.00 7.60 -8.13
CA PHE A 267 -9.81 7.33 -9.32
C PHE A 267 -10.47 8.63 -9.75
N ASP A 268 -10.87 8.72 -11.00
CA ASP A 268 -11.51 9.92 -11.59
C ASP A 268 -10.59 11.15 -11.67
N LEU A 269 -9.27 10.94 -11.57
CA LEU A 269 -8.23 11.96 -11.68
C LEU A 269 -7.09 11.49 -12.60
N ASP A 270 -7.40 10.82 -13.70
CA ASP A 270 -6.42 10.33 -14.69
C ASP A 270 -5.24 9.54 -14.07
N ASP A 271 -5.53 8.68 -13.09
CA ASP A 271 -4.55 7.89 -12.33
C ASP A 271 -3.46 8.72 -11.64
N HIS A 272 -3.70 10.01 -11.37
CA HIS A 272 -2.76 10.85 -10.64
C HIS A 272 -2.56 10.36 -9.21
N ALA A 273 -1.31 10.36 -8.78
CA ALA A 273 -0.92 10.18 -7.40
C ALA A 273 -1.42 11.35 -6.55
N CYS A 274 -1.93 11.06 -5.36
CA CYS A 274 -2.36 12.07 -4.41
C CYS A 274 -1.60 11.97 -3.10
N ILE A 275 -1.42 13.11 -2.43
CA ILE A 275 -0.77 13.22 -1.13
C ILE A 275 -1.70 13.93 -0.15
N ALA A 276 -1.74 13.47 1.10
CA ALA A 276 -2.41 14.19 2.18
C ALA A 276 -1.47 14.37 3.37
N ARG A 277 -1.57 15.50 4.05
CA ARG A 277 -0.70 15.85 5.18
C ARG A 277 -1.48 16.31 6.38
N SER A 278 -1.02 15.89 7.56
CA SER A 278 -1.43 16.41 8.87
C SER A 278 -0.20 16.86 9.65
N THR A 279 -0.24 18.08 10.18
CA THR A 279 0.81 18.67 11.04
C THR A 279 0.40 18.76 12.50
N ASP A 280 -0.74 18.17 12.87
CA ASP A 280 -1.35 18.26 14.21
C ASP A 280 -1.58 16.87 14.86
N GLY A 281 -0.77 15.89 14.46
CA GLY A 281 -0.82 14.52 14.96
C GLY A 281 -2.01 13.73 14.43
N GLY A 282 -2.37 13.93 13.18
CA GLY A 282 -3.42 13.18 12.49
C GLY A 282 -4.84 13.63 12.84
N LYS A 283 -5.06 14.85 13.31
CA LYS A 283 -6.41 15.35 13.61
C LYS A 283 -7.10 15.92 12.38
N LEU A 284 -6.32 16.61 11.54
CA LEU A 284 -6.81 17.20 10.29
C LEU A 284 -5.80 16.92 9.18
N PHE A 285 -6.31 16.50 8.02
CA PHE A 285 -5.54 16.31 6.79
C PHE A 285 -5.98 17.31 5.72
N GLN A 286 -5.00 17.70 4.90
CA GLN A 286 -5.24 18.41 3.65
C GLN A 286 -4.61 17.58 2.53
N TRP A 287 -5.40 17.26 1.49
CA TRP A 287 -4.92 16.51 0.36
C TRP A 287 -4.70 17.40 -0.88
N SER A 288 -3.85 16.94 -1.78
CA SER A 288 -3.61 17.53 -3.07
C SER A 288 -3.16 16.50 -4.10
N ASP A 289 -3.38 16.82 -5.37
CA ASP A 289 -2.80 16.12 -6.50
C ASP A 289 -1.28 16.36 -6.56
N MET A 290 -0.51 15.31 -6.79
CA MET A 290 0.95 15.39 -6.94
C MET A 290 1.40 15.79 -8.34
N GLY A 291 0.48 15.86 -9.32
CA GLY A 291 0.75 16.30 -10.68
C GLY A 291 1.49 15.27 -11.54
N PHE A 292 1.40 13.99 -11.20
CA PHE A 292 1.92 12.90 -12.03
C PHE A 292 1.09 11.62 -11.84
N GLN A 293 1.09 10.77 -12.85
CA GLN A 293 0.40 9.48 -12.84
C GLN A 293 1.22 8.42 -12.13
N GLY A 294 0.56 7.55 -11.35
CA GLY A 294 1.19 6.41 -10.67
C GLY A 294 0.44 5.95 -9.45
N HIS A 295 0.27 4.62 -9.32
CA HIS A 295 -0.43 4.01 -8.19
C HIS A 295 -0.25 2.47 -8.13
N PRO A 296 -0.46 1.84 -6.93
CA PRO A 296 -0.41 2.48 -5.62
C PRO A 296 1.01 2.92 -5.26
N LEU A 297 1.12 3.78 -4.25
CA LEU A 297 2.37 4.39 -3.83
C LEU A 297 2.83 3.85 -2.49
N ASN A 298 4.15 3.78 -2.30
CA ASN A 298 4.77 3.49 -1.02
C ASN A 298 6.08 4.28 -0.86
N ALA A 299 6.41 4.70 0.36
CA ALA A 299 7.58 5.51 0.63
C ALA A 299 8.47 4.88 1.70
N LEU A 300 9.78 5.01 1.52
CA LEU A 300 10.82 4.55 2.42
C LEU A 300 11.74 5.71 2.78
N GLU A 301 11.98 5.94 4.07
CA GLU A 301 13.00 6.88 4.51
C GLU A 301 14.40 6.35 4.21
N LEU A 302 15.22 7.18 3.55
CA LEU A 302 16.62 6.89 3.24
C LEU A 302 17.51 7.30 4.42
N PRO A 303 18.75 6.74 4.55
CA PRO A 303 19.66 7.07 5.65
C PRO A 303 20.00 8.56 5.77
N ASP A 304 19.99 9.29 4.66
CA ASP A 304 20.23 10.74 4.61
C ASP A 304 18.99 11.59 4.95
N GLY A 305 17.85 10.96 5.25
CA GLY A 305 16.59 11.59 5.62
C GLY A 305 15.69 11.95 4.46
N ARG A 306 16.11 11.79 3.20
CA ARG A 306 15.22 11.87 2.04
C ARG A 306 14.26 10.67 2.04
N TRP A 307 13.20 10.75 1.24
CA TRP A 307 12.27 9.64 1.05
C TRP A 307 12.35 9.12 -0.39
N LEU A 308 12.37 7.81 -0.55
CA LEU A 308 12.18 7.13 -1.83
C LEU A 308 10.70 6.78 -1.97
N LEU A 309 9.99 7.49 -2.83
CA LEU A 309 8.61 7.16 -3.21
C LEU A 309 8.63 6.24 -4.41
N THR A 310 7.97 5.09 -4.34
CA THR A 310 7.88 4.10 -5.41
C THR A 310 6.43 3.82 -5.78
N TYR A 311 6.16 3.54 -7.06
CA TYR A 311 4.81 3.30 -7.57
C TYR A 311 4.78 2.48 -8.85
N GLY A 312 3.65 1.83 -9.11
CA GLY A 312 3.34 1.24 -10.40
C GLY A 312 2.97 2.31 -11.42
N TYR A 313 3.44 2.17 -12.64
CA TYR A 313 3.08 3.02 -13.76
C TYR A 313 2.30 2.20 -14.79
N ARG A 314 1.00 2.48 -14.92
CA ARG A 314 0.04 1.68 -15.69
C ARG A 314 -0.38 2.33 -17.01
N HIS A 315 0.44 3.24 -17.50
CA HIS A 315 0.41 3.79 -18.86
C HIS A 315 1.59 3.28 -19.65
N GLU A 316 1.51 3.29 -20.99
CA GLU A 316 2.65 2.85 -21.82
C GLU A 316 3.81 3.87 -21.77
N PRO A 317 5.04 3.39 -21.58
CA PRO A 317 5.47 2.00 -21.35
C PRO A 317 5.25 1.58 -19.89
N TYR A 318 4.49 0.48 -19.70
CA TYR A 318 4.13 -0.05 -18.38
C TYR A 318 5.36 -0.39 -17.54
N GLY A 319 5.31 -0.15 -16.25
CA GLY A 319 6.45 -0.50 -15.41
C GLY A 319 6.39 0.02 -13.98
N ILE A 320 7.57 0.22 -13.41
CA ILE A 320 7.78 0.70 -12.05
C ILE A 320 8.57 1.98 -12.07
N ARG A 321 8.17 2.94 -11.26
CA ARG A 321 8.79 4.26 -11.16
C ARG A 321 9.11 4.61 -9.72
N ALA A 322 10.01 5.59 -9.58
CA ALA A 322 10.33 6.17 -8.29
C ALA A 322 10.55 7.68 -8.40
N ARG A 323 10.48 8.36 -7.27
CA ARG A 323 10.87 9.77 -7.07
C ARG A 323 11.58 9.91 -5.74
N ILE A 324 12.48 10.87 -5.64
CA ILE A 324 13.08 11.28 -4.37
C ILE A 324 12.31 12.47 -3.83
N MET A 325 11.90 12.37 -2.57
CA MET A 325 11.24 13.47 -1.86
C MET A 325 12.22 14.07 -0.84
N ASP A 326 12.05 15.36 -0.56
CA ASP A 326 12.76 16.01 0.53
C ASP A 326 12.36 15.41 1.89
N PRO A 327 13.13 15.65 2.99
CA PRO A 327 12.88 15.05 4.30
C PRO A 327 11.49 15.32 4.87
N ASP A 328 10.86 16.40 4.46
CA ASP A 328 9.52 16.79 4.92
C ASP A 328 8.42 16.40 3.92
N CYS A 329 8.75 15.72 2.82
CA CYS A 329 7.83 15.35 1.74
C CYS A 329 7.03 16.53 1.16
N LEU A 330 7.65 17.70 1.03
CA LEU A 330 7.05 18.92 0.48
C LEU A 330 7.34 19.11 -1.01
N ALA A 331 8.41 18.47 -1.50
CA ALA A 331 8.81 18.49 -2.88
C ALA A 331 9.35 17.12 -3.32
N TRP A 332 9.27 16.84 -4.62
CA TRP A 332 9.76 15.60 -5.22
C TRP A 332 10.52 15.85 -6.50
N SER A 333 11.46 14.94 -6.78
CA SER A 333 12.33 14.97 -7.96
C SER A 333 11.56 14.70 -9.25
N GLU A 334 12.29 14.81 -10.37
CA GLU A 334 11.87 14.16 -11.62
C GLU A 334 11.79 12.65 -11.43
N GLU A 335 11.08 11.98 -12.35
CA GLU A 335 10.85 10.55 -12.32
C GLU A 335 12.14 9.76 -12.53
N ILE A 336 12.28 8.67 -11.79
CA ILE A 336 13.31 7.64 -11.96
C ILE A 336 12.60 6.39 -12.51
N VAL A 337 13.00 5.94 -13.69
CA VAL A 337 12.47 4.73 -14.31
C VAL A 337 13.21 3.51 -13.74
N LEU A 338 12.51 2.67 -12.97
CA LEU A 338 13.01 1.39 -12.50
C LEU A 338 12.78 0.28 -13.51
N ARG A 339 11.56 0.20 -14.06
CA ARG A 339 11.15 -0.74 -15.11
C ARG A 339 10.26 -0.03 -16.13
N ASN A 340 10.36 -0.41 -17.41
CA ASN A 340 9.54 0.11 -18.50
C ASN A 340 9.23 -0.96 -19.57
N ASP A 341 9.32 -2.21 -19.18
CA ASP A 341 9.20 -3.40 -20.02
C ASP A 341 8.04 -4.30 -19.60
N GLY A 342 7.04 -3.74 -18.90
CA GLY A 342 5.83 -4.46 -18.52
C GLY A 342 4.93 -4.78 -19.71
N GLY A 343 4.32 -5.96 -19.70
CA GLY A 343 3.47 -6.45 -20.78
C GLY A 343 2.01 -5.96 -20.69
N SER A 344 1.56 -5.47 -19.54
CA SER A 344 0.20 -4.94 -19.34
C SER A 344 0.10 -4.08 -18.10
N THR A 345 -1.08 -3.49 -17.85
CA THR A 345 -1.40 -2.71 -16.65
C THR A 345 -1.42 -3.54 -15.36
N ASP A 346 -1.44 -4.88 -15.44
CA ASP A 346 -1.51 -5.78 -14.29
C ASP A 346 -0.12 -6.02 -13.69
N LEU A 347 0.43 -4.98 -13.06
CA LEU A 347 1.72 -4.92 -12.41
C LEU A 347 1.75 -3.82 -11.35
N GLY A 348 2.85 -3.74 -10.59
CA GLY A 348 3.06 -2.64 -9.65
C GLY A 348 3.06 -3.08 -8.19
N TYR A 349 2.40 -2.32 -7.33
CA TYR A 349 2.34 -2.54 -5.89
C TYR A 349 3.73 -2.62 -5.28
N SER A 350 4.55 -1.62 -5.61
CA SER A 350 5.94 -1.57 -5.18
C SER A 350 6.06 -1.39 -3.66
N TRP A 351 7.08 -2.06 -3.08
CA TRP A 351 7.37 -1.98 -1.66
C TRP A 351 8.88 -1.93 -1.44
N PRO A 352 9.42 -0.76 -1.03
CA PRO A 352 10.84 -0.59 -0.79
C PRO A 352 11.27 -1.01 0.61
N VAL A 353 12.51 -1.51 0.75
CA VAL A 353 13.15 -1.83 2.03
C VAL A 353 14.65 -1.56 1.95
N LEU A 354 15.26 -1.03 3.02
CA LEU A 354 16.72 -0.92 3.14
C LEU A 354 17.34 -2.31 3.32
N ILE A 355 18.23 -2.68 2.41
CA ILE A 355 19.12 -3.84 2.56
C ILE A 355 20.21 -3.51 3.58
N ASP A 356 20.87 -2.38 3.35
CA ASP A 356 21.89 -1.75 4.19
C ASP A 356 21.85 -0.22 4.01
N ASP A 357 22.84 0.52 4.54
CA ASP A 357 22.87 1.98 4.47
C ASP A 357 23.09 2.53 3.05
N HIS A 358 23.44 1.67 2.10
CA HIS A 358 23.74 2.04 0.72
C HIS A 358 22.84 1.38 -0.33
N HIS A 359 22.00 0.42 0.06
CA HIS A 359 21.19 -0.31 -0.89
C HIS A 359 19.74 -0.42 -0.46
N VAL A 360 18.85 -0.26 -1.43
CA VAL A 360 17.40 -0.48 -1.31
C VAL A 360 16.99 -1.59 -2.26
N LEU A 361 16.18 -2.52 -1.77
CA LEU A 361 15.37 -3.41 -2.61
C LEU A 361 13.97 -2.82 -2.76
N VAL A 362 13.51 -2.65 -3.98
CA VAL A 362 12.11 -2.31 -4.30
C VAL A 362 11.46 -3.55 -4.87
N THR A 363 10.58 -4.21 -4.12
CA THR A 363 9.81 -5.37 -4.60
C THR A 363 8.51 -4.93 -5.27
N TYR A 364 8.03 -5.69 -6.25
CA TYR A 364 6.78 -5.47 -6.98
C TYR A 364 6.32 -6.78 -7.62
N TYR A 365 5.05 -6.87 -8.06
CA TYR A 365 4.70 -7.94 -8.98
C TYR A 365 4.76 -7.44 -10.41
N PHE A 366 5.09 -8.35 -11.33
CA PHE A 366 5.40 -7.98 -12.70
C PHE A 366 4.94 -9.03 -13.71
N ASN A 367 4.75 -8.59 -14.95
CA ASN A 367 4.47 -9.45 -16.09
C ASN A 367 5.17 -8.92 -17.34
N TYR A 368 5.52 -9.84 -18.26
CA TYR A 368 6.15 -9.52 -19.55
C TYR A 368 5.24 -9.79 -20.72
N ASP A 369 4.30 -10.75 -20.58
CA ASP A 369 3.60 -11.39 -21.69
C ASP A 369 2.17 -10.87 -21.88
N GLY A 370 1.91 -9.65 -21.40
CA GLY A 370 0.60 -9.03 -21.51
C GLY A 370 -0.45 -9.64 -20.57
N ALA A 371 -1.74 -9.57 -20.96
CA ALA A 371 -2.85 -9.95 -20.09
C ALA A 371 -2.85 -11.43 -19.69
N HIS A 372 -2.23 -12.29 -20.47
CA HIS A 372 -2.20 -13.74 -20.28
C HIS A 372 -0.86 -14.26 -19.73
N GLY A 373 0.14 -13.39 -19.55
CA GLY A 373 1.46 -13.77 -19.06
C GLY A 373 1.48 -14.16 -17.57
N THR A 374 2.51 -14.90 -17.18
CA THR A 374 2.75 -15.26 -15.78
C THR A 374 2.99 -14.02 -14.94
N ARG A 375 2.41 -13.95 -13.75
CA ARG A 375 2.69 -12.94 -12.73
C ARG A 375 3.69 -13.50 -11.75
N GLY A 376 4.80 -12.81 -11.59
CA GLY A 376 5.85 -13.13 -10.63
C GLY A 376 6.10 -11.98 -9.67
N ILE A 377 6.82 -12.28 -8.60
CA ILE A 377 7.36 -11.27 -7.68
C ILE A 377 8.79 -10.99 -8.10
N GLU A 378 9.06 -9.73 -8.40
CA GLU A 378 10.38 -9.25 -8.81
C GLU A 378 10.81 -8.09 -7.92
N GLY A 379 12.02 -7.63 -8.14
CA GLY A 379 12.54 -6.46 -7.45
C GLY A 379 13.62 -5.76 -8.26
N THR A 380 13.87 -4.52 -7.90
CA THR A 380 15.00 -3.72 -8.38
C THR A 380 15.86 -3.34 -7.19
N ILE A 381 17.17 -3.60 -7.28
CA ILE A 381 18.16 -3.13 -6.30
C ILE A 381 18.70 -1.78 -6.75
N LEU A 382 18.63 -0.80 -5.84
CA LEU A 382 19.15 0.54 -6.01
C LEU A 382 20.33 0.76 -5.08
N GLU A 383 21.34 1.50 -5.54
CA GLU A 383 22.47 2.01 -4.74
C GLU A 383 22.19 3.47 -4.37
N ILE A 384 22.45 3.81 -3.10
CA ILE A 384 22.39 5.16 -2.52
C ILE A 384 23.84 5.62 -2.29
N LYS A 385 24.23 6.76 -2.90
CA LYS A 385 25.58 7.38 -2.77
C LYS A 385 25.51 8.63 -1.94
#